data_d6658db0d62831dc8175d4e7d6bc3bde
#
_entry.id   d6658db0d62831dc8175d4e7d6bc3bde
#
_cell.length_a   1.000
_cell.length_b   1.000
_cell.length_c   1.000
_cell.angle_alpha   90.00
_cell.angle_beta   90.00
_cell.angle_gamma   90.00
#
_symmetry.space_group_name_H-M   'P 1'
#
loop_
_entity.id
_entity.type
_entity.pdbx_description
1 polymer ?
#
loop_
_entity_poly.entity_id
_entity_poly.type
_entity_poly.pdbx_seq_one_letter_code
_entity_poly.pdbx_strand_id
1 'polypeptide(L)'
;MTGRDRLRELLDAVLDEDNPRLDDMASDAFASSFHFSREVARATGESPVALRRRVMLERAAWRIAGGMSVTDAAWEAGYDSLEGFSRAFTKSYGAPPSAFTSRGDIRAHWLAAPNGVHFHPPLNLWVHDAEETSLMHVAAQLFQHDLDDTDHLIEVVAGIPEADYRREVLPGQTVLMWDGAEPSPAKVLDNHVWSKEVWTASFDGADFPTRGANDPESLEARHRAIAPRWLEVVRDVERRNAWDDRLIDALCDPPESFQIGSVLAHVLSFGAHRRQLVRLMLRASEHKIDDGDPITWLRKRNEK
;
A
#
# COMPACT_ATOMS: atom_id res chain seq x y z
N MET A 1 -7.25 20.16 8.93
CA MET A 1 -6.06 19.75 8.12
C MET A 1 -5.36 18.66 8.89
N THR A 2 -5.21 17.48 8.29
CA THR A 2 -4.48 16.36 8.90
C THR A 2 -3.00 16.66 8.96
N GLY A 3 -2.25 16.08 9.91
CA GLY A 3 -0.80 16.32 10.01
C GLY A 3 -0.01 15.94 8.75
N ARG A 4 -0.53 15.01 7.93
CA ARG A 4 0.06 14.61 6.63
C ARG A 4 -0.08 15.70 5.56
N ASP A 5 -1.22 16.40 5.52
CA ASP A 5 -1.41 17.49 4.55
C ASP A 5 -0.46 18.64 4.86
N ARG A 6 -0.24 18.92 6.15
CA ARG A 6 0.70 19.97 6.58
C ARG A 6 2.15 19.61 6.26
N LEU A 7 2.57 18.38 6.47
CA LEU A 7 3.92 17.93 6.08
C LEU A 7 4.14 18.09 4.57
N ARG A 8 3.16 17.73 3.75
CA ARG A 8 3.22 17.90 2.31
C ARG A 8 3.40 19.36 1.92
N GLU A 9 2.58 20.28 2.46
CA GLU A 9 2.73 21.72 2.22
C GLU A 9 4.14 22.23 2.58
N LEU A 10 4.68 21.81 3.74
CA LEU A 10 6.02 22.18 4.17
C LEU A 10 7.09 21.65 3.20
N LEU A 11 6.97 20.41 2.73
CA LEU A 11 7.91 19.82 1.79
C LEU A 11 7.80 20.46 0.40
N ASP A 12 6.59 20.72 -0.08
CA ASP A 12 6.35 21.42 -1.34
C ASP A 12 7.03 22.79 -1.30
N ALA A 13 6.82 23.58 -0.24
CA ALA A 13 7.46 24.88 -0.08
C ALA A 13 9.01 24.82 0.01
N VAL A 14 9.56 23.79 0.67
CA VAL A 14 11.03 23.58 0.77
C VAL A 14 11.64 23.26 -0.58
N LEU A 15 10.93 22.53 -1.45
CA LEU A 15 11.49 21.98 -2.68
C LEU A 15 11.11 22.75 -3.93
N ASP A 16 10.22 23.74 -3.82
CA ASP A 16 9.84 24.61 -4.90
C ASP A 16 11.08 25.37 -5.45
N GLU A 17 11.25 25.33 -6.77
CA GLU A 17 12.40 25.95 -7.45
C GLU A 17 12.37 27.48 -7.32
N ASP A 18 11.19 28.06 -7.20
CA ASP A 18 11.01 29.51 -7.03
C ASP A 18 11.28 29.99 -5.60
N ASN A 19 11.50 29.07 -4.65
CA ASN A 19 11.74 29.35 -3.24
C ASN A 19 13.22 29.11 -2.82
N PRO A 20 14.21 29.83 -3.35
CA PRO A 20 15.63 29.54 -3.07
C PRO A 20 16.06 29.89 -1.64
N ARG A 21 15.33 30.77 -0.95
CA ARG A 21 15.64 31.25 0.38
C ARG A 21 14.63 30.82 1.42
N LEU A 22 15.03 30.79 2.68
CA LEU A 22 14.17 30.44 3.80
C LEU A 22 12.92 31.32 3.90
N ASP A 23 13.06 32.61 3.63
CA ASP A 23 11.95 33.56 3.71
C ASP A 23 10.92 33.32 2.59
N ASP A 24 11.38 32.92 1.40
CA ASP A 24 10.53 32.56 0.28
C ASP A 24 9.74 31.28 0.61
N MET A 25 10.42 30.24 1.11
CA MET A 25 9.78 28.97 1.54
C MET A 25 8.73 29.21 2.64
N ALA A 26 9.05 30.06 3.62
CA ALA A 26 8.14 30.36 4.72
C ALA A 26 6.92 31.16 4.24
N SER A 27 7.11 32.08 3.32
CA SER A 27 6.04 32.88 2.71
C SER A 27 5.07 32.00 1.92
N ASP A 28 5.59 31.06 1.15
CA ASP A 28 4.80 30.11 0.38
C ASP A 28 3.96 29.18 1.28
N ALA A 29 4.51 28.77 2.40
CA ALA A 29 3.80 28.00 3.43
C ALA A 29 2.92 28.84 4.38
N PHE A 30 2.70 30.13 4.09
CA PHE A 30 1.94 31.08 4.92
C PHE A 30 2.40 31.14 6.37
N ALA A 31 3.72 31.09 6.61
CA ALA A 31 4.32 31.09 7.95
C ALA A 31 5.46 32.13 8.08
N SER A 32 5.81 32.48 9.31
CA SER A 32 7.06 33.19 9.55
C SER A 32 8.25 32.23 9.43
N SER A 33 9.42 32.73 9.00
CA SER A 33 10.65 31.93 8.82
C SER A 33 11.02 31.14 10.08
N PHE A 34 10.81 31.72 11.28
CA PHE A 34 11.02 31.01 12.54
C PHE A 34 10.05 29.87 12.77
N HIS A 35 8.76 30.10 12.54
CA HIS A 35 7.72 29.07 12.72
C HIS A 35 7.90 27.95 11.70
N PHE A 36 8.09 28.31 10.43
CA PHE A 36 8.37 27.38 9.35
C PHE A 36 9.57 26.47 9.64
N SER A 37 10.71 27.08 10.05
CA SER A 37 11.91 26.32 10.40
C SER A 37 11.68 25.32 11.52
N ARG A 38 10.91 25.71 12.55
CA ARG A 38 10.57 24.80 13.66
C ARG A 38 9.66 23.68 13.24
N GLU A 39 8.66 23.95 12.41
CA GLU A 39 7.73 22.93 11.92
C GLU A 39 8.45 21.90 11.03
N VAL A 40 9.27 22.39 10.07
CA VAL A 40 10.07 21.51 9.21
C VAL A 40 11.04 20.68 10.03
N ALA A 41 11.81 21.31 10.94
CA ALA A 41 12.77 20.60 11.77
C ALA A 41 12.11 19.58 12.70
N ARG A 42 10.93 19.87 13.23
CA ARG A 42 10.17 18.91 14.04
C ARG A 42 9.64 17.73 13.22
N ALA A 43 9.17 18.01 12.00
CA ALA A 43 8.57 16.99 11.14
C ALA A 43 9.63 16.13 10.44
N THR A 44 10.81 16.68 10.15
CA THR A 44 11.83 16.02 9.31
C THR A 44 13.16 15.78 10.01
N GLY A 45 13.40 16.34 11.20
CA GLY A 45 14.71 16.26 11.86
C GLY A 45 15.81 17.11 11.22
N GLU A 46 15.50 17.83 10.13
CA GLU A 46 16.44 18.69 9.40
C GLU A 46 15.94 20.14 9.30
N SER A 47 16.85 21.12 9.24
CA SER A 47 16.43 22.47 8.87
C SER A 47 15.99 22.54 7.40
N PRO A 48 15.07 23.46 7.01
CA PRO A 48 14.61 23.58 5.62
C PRO A 48 15.74 23.66 4.59
N VAL A 49 16.76 24.46 4.90
CA VAL A 49 17.91 24.66 4.01
C VAL A 49 18.77 23.38 3.90
N ALA A 50 18.93 22.62 4.98
CA ALA A 50 19.69 21.38 4.97
C ALA A 50 18.93 20.30 4.17
N LEU A 51 17.63 20.16 4.42
CA LEU A 51 16.74 19.24 3.70
C LEU A 51 16.76 19.54 2.19
N ARG A 52 16.51 20.79 1.80
CA ARG A 52 16.57 21.20 0.39
C ARG A 52 17.91 20.85 -0.25
N ARG A 53 19.01 21.24 0.39
CA ARG A 53 20.37 20.99 -0.15
C ARG A 53 20.60 19.50 -0.38
N ARG A 54 20.21 18.65 0.57
CA ARG A 54 20.39 17.20 0.47
C ARG A 54 19.57 16.61 -0.67
N VAL A 55 18.27 16.93 -0.73
CA VAL A 55 17.36 16.41 -1.78
C VAL A 55 17.78 16.88 -3.18
N MET A 56 18.25 18.15 -3.31
CA MET A 56 18.75 18.64 -4.59
C MET A 56 20.05 17.95 -5.01
N LEU A 57 20.93 17.61 -4.08
CA LEU A 57 22.13 16.79 -4.38
C LEU A 57 21.76 15.37 -4.80
N GLU A 58 20.77 14.75 -4.18
CA GLU A 58 20.25 13.43 -4.58
C GLU A 58 19.66 13.47 -6.00
N ARG A 59 18.87 14.50 -6.32
CA ARG A 59 18.33 14.73 -7.66
C ARG A 59 19.46 14.92 -8.69
N ALA A 60 20.48 15.72 -8.36
CA ALA A 60 21.63 15.93 -9.23
C ALA A 60 22.43 14.64 -9.47
N ALA A 61 22.67 13.85 -8.43
CA ALA A 61 23.35 12.56 -8.55
C ALA A 61 22.62 11.60 -9.47
N TRP A 62 21.29 11.49 -9.33
CA TRP A 62 20.47 10.69 -10.22
C TRP A 62 20.51 11.17 -11.66
N ARG A 63 20.44 12.48 -11.92
CA ARG A 63 20.50 13.06 -13.27
C ARG A 63 21.87 12.87 -13.92
N ILE A 64 22.95 13.05 -13.17
CA ILE A 64 24.33 12.80 -13.65
C ILE A 64 24.49 11.32 -14.02
N ALA A 65 23.99 10.40 -13.19
CA ALA A 65 23.99 8.97 -13.49
C ALA A 65 23.16 8.64 -14.73
N GLY A 66 22.13 9.42 -15.03
CA GLY A 66 21.30 9.35 -16.25
C GLY A 66 21.90 10.04 -17.49
N GLY A 67 23.14 10.60 -17.37
CA GLY A 67 23.87 11.20 -18.50
C GLY A 67 23.74 12.75 -18.61
N MET A 68 23.15 13.42 -17.64
CA MET A 68 23.15 14.88 -17.59
C MET A 68 24.56 15.43 -17.35
N SER A 69 24.88 16.58 -17.96
CA SER A 69 26.18 17.21 -17.72
C SER A 69 26.28 17.69 -16.25
N VAL A 70 27.51 17.62 -15.69
CA VAL A 70 27.76 18.10 -14.32
C VAL A 70 27.40 19.59 -14.17
N THR A 71 27.60 20.37 -15.23
CA THR A 71 27.27 21.80 -15.24
C THR A 71 25.77 22.03 -15.14
N ASP A 72 24.97 21.34 -15.96
CA ASP A 72 23.51 21.46 -15.93
C ASP A 72 22.94 20.99 -14.60
N ALA A 73 23.44 19.86 -14.09
CA ALA A 73 23.03 19.34 -12.78
C ALA A 73 23.35 20.30 -11.63
N ALA A 74 24.48 21.03 -11.70
CA ALA A 74 24.84 22.04 -10.70
C ALA A 74 23.86 23.22 -10.71
N TRP A 75 23.50 23.75 -11.89
CA TRP A 75 22.55 24.84 -12.03
C TRP A 75 21.16 24.43 -11.56
N GLU A 76 20.67 23.27 -11.98
CA GLU A 76 19.37 22.75 -11.54
C GLU A 76 19.31 22.42 -10.04
N ALA A 77 20.44 22.15 -9.42
CA ALA A 77 20.53 21.98 -7.96
C ALA A 77 20.62 23.32 -7.21
N GLY A 78 20.57 24.47 -7.92
CA GLY A 78 20.57 25.80 -7.34
C GLY A 78 21.94 26.29 -6.86
N TYR A 79 23.03 25.81 -7.47
CA TYR A 79 24.39 26.30 -7.13
C TYR A 79 24.82 27.42 -8.09
N ASP A 80 25.34 28.49 -7.52
CA ASP A 80 25.86 29.64 -8.27
C ASP A 80 27.23 29.38 -8.93
N SER A 81 27.88 28.24 -8.60
CA SER A 81 29.17 27.88 -9.21
C SER A 81 29.37 26.37 -9.26
N LEU A 82 30.03 25.91 -10.32
CA LEU A 82 30.41 24.51 -10.50
C LEU A 82 31.35 24.00 -9.41
N GLU A 83 32.26 24.88 -8.93
CA GLU A 83 33.19 24.55 -7.84
C GLU A 83 32.46 24.35 -6.52
N GLY A 84 31.49 25.20 -6.19
CA GLY A 84 30.65 25.09 -5.01
C GLY A 84 29.86 23.78 -5.00
N PHE A 85 29.25 23.46 -6.15
CA PHE A 85 28.56 22.20 -6.34
C PHE A 85 29.49 21.00 -6.20
N SER A 86 30.63 21.00 -6.89
CA SER A 86 31.59 19.88 -6.87
C SER A 86 32.13 19.59 -5.47
N ARG A 87 32.40 20.63 -4.68
CA ARG A 87 32.81 20.48 -3.26
C ARG A 87 31.71 19.88 -2.41
N ALA A 88 30.47 20.38 -2.54
CA ALA A 88 29.34 19.87 -1.79
C ALA A 88 29.03 18.41 -2.17
N PHE A 89 29.05 18.10 -3.44
CA PHE A 89 28.81 16.76 -3.98
C PHE A 89 29.88 15.77 -3.49
N THR A 90 31.16 16.12 -3.64
CA THR A 90 32.28 15.26 -3.19
C THR A 90 32.25 15.05 -1.68
N LYS A 91 31.89 16.06 -0.89
CA LYS A 91 31.71 15.91 0.55
C LYS A 91 30.58 14.91 0.90
N SER A 92 29.52 14.91 0.13
CA SER A 92 28.31 14.08 0.40
C SER A 92 28.47 12.66 -0.10
N TYR A 93 29.05 12.45 -1.29
CA TYR A 93 29.16 11.13 -1.94
C TYR A 93 30.55 10.49 -1.86
N GLY A 94 31.56 11.22 -1.36
CA GLY A 94 32.94 10.72 -1.29
C GLY A 94 33.67 10.65 -2.65
N ALA A 95 33.00 11.05 -3.73
CA ALA A 95 33.55 11.05 -5.09
C ALA A 95 33.11 12.33 -5.85
N PRO A 96 33.94 12.86 -6.78
CA PRO A 96 33.55 14.01 -7.58
C PRO A 96 32.37 13.67 -8.52
N PRO A 97 31.54 14.67 -8.89
CA PRO A 97 30.36 14.46 -9.74
C PRO A 97 30.69 13.74 -11.07
N SER A 98 31.85 14.07 -11.68
CA SER A 98 32.29 13.46 -12.93
C SER A 98 32.66 11.97 -12.83
N ALA A 99 32.90 11.46 -11.63
CA ALA A 99 33.19 10.06 -11.36
C ALA A 99 32.00 9.29 -10.76
N PHE A 100 30.87 9.97 -10.58
CA PHE A 100 29.68 9.34 -10.01
C PHE A 100 29.00 8.47 -11.06
N THR A 101 28.87 7.18 -10.76
CA THR A 101 28.18 6.21 -11.61
C THR A 101 27.10 5.52 -10.80
N SER A 102 25.90 5.40 -11.36
CA SER A 102 24.84 4.59 -10.76
C SER A 102 25.25 3.11 -10.80
N ARG A 103 25.13 2.44 -9.66
CA ARG A 103 25.40 0.99 -9.56
C ARG A 103 24.18 0.13 -9.86
N GLY A 104 23.16 0.68 -10.54
CA GLY A 104 21.91 -0.03 -10.84
C GLY A 104 20.92 -0.13 -9.67
N ASP A 105 21.31 0.30 -8.49
CA ASP A 105 20.40 0.42 -7.34
C ASP A 105 19.68 1.77 -7.40
N ILE A 106 18.34 1.74 -7.33
CA ILE A 106 17.48 2.94 -7.30
C ILE A 106 17.82 3.87 -6.11
N ARG A 107 18.45 3.33 -5.07
CA ARG A 107 18.86 4.07 -3.86
C ARG A 107 20.31 4.54 -3.91
N ALA A 108 21.06 4.26 -4.96
CA ALA A 108 22.48 4.61 -5.05
C ALA A 108 22.75 6.12 -4.97
N HIS A 109 21.74 6.95 -5.26
CA HIS A 109 21.81 8.42 -5.16
C HIS A 109 21.32 8.97 -3.82
N TRP A 110 20.81 8.16 -2.90
CA TRP A 110 20.32 8.61 -1.60
C TRP A 110 21.47 8.87 -0.63
N LEU A 111 21.38 9.97 0.09
CA LEU A 111 22.27 10.33 1.18
C LEU A 111 21.65 9.92 2.53
N ALA A 112 22.48 9.77 3.56
CA ALA A 112 21.95 9.51 4.89
C ALA A 112 21.01 10.63 5.34
N ALA A 113 19.80 10.28 5.75
CA ALA A 113 18.78 11.22 6.19
C ALA A 113 18.17 10.75 7.52
N PRO A 114 17.97 11.67 8.48
CA PRO A 114 17.35 11.32 9.77
C PRO A 114 15.86 11.01 9.67
N ASN A 115 15.23 11.39 8.56
CA ASN A 115 13.77 11.38 8.35
C ASN A 115 13.30 10.48 7.20
N GLY A 116 14.21 9.79 6.51
CA GLY A 116 13.85 8.97 5.36
C GLY A 116 13.24 9.71 4.16
N VAL A 117 13.27 11.05 4.13
CA VAL A 117 12.79 11.84 2.98
C VAL A 117 13.88 11.87 1.93
N HIS A 118 13.64 11.30 0.76
CA HIS A 118 14.61 11.19 -0.32
C HIS A 118 14.00 11.60 -1.65
N PHE A 119 14.87 12.04 -2.58
CA PHE A 119 14.47 12.22 -3.97
C PHE A 119 14.15 10.84 -4.60
N HIS A 120 12.98 10.77 -5.25
CA HIS A 120 12.55 9.60 -6.01
C HIS A 120 12.15 10.01 -7.43
N PRO A 121 12.80 9.47 -8.47
CA PRO A 121 12.42 9.77 -9.85
C PRO A 121 11.01 9.21 -10.17
N PRO A 122 10.23 9.84 -11.09
CA PRO A 122 10.63 10.95 -11.92
C PRO A 122 10.54 12.34 -11.26
N LEU A 123 9.79 12.56 -10.19
CA LEU A 123 9.67 13.87 -9.52
C LEU A 123 9.06 13.78 -8.12
N ASN A 124 8.93 12.58 -7.55
CA ASN A 124 8.28 12.40 -6.25
C ASN A 124 9.29 12.35 -5.11
N LEU A 125 8.87 12.84 -3.95
CA LEU A 125 9.56 12.54 -2.71
C LEU A 125 9.11 11.18 -2.18
N TRP A 126 10.08 10.38 -1.79
CA TRP A 126 9.84 9.20 -0.98
C TRP A 126 10.01 9.60 0.49
N VAL A 127 8.93 9.53 1.26
CA VAL A 127 8.97 9.74 2.72
C VAL A 127 8.94 8.36 3.36
N HIS A 128 10.06 7.97 3.95
CA HIS A 128 10.13 6.76 4.74
C HIS A 128 9.75 7.09 6.17
N ASP A 129 8.61 6.58 6.62
CA ASP A 129 8.12 6.76 7.98
C ASP A 129 8.88 5.81 8.91
N ALA A 130 9.98 6.31 9.51
CA ALA A 130 10.85 5.50 10.37
C ALA A 130 10.26 5.27 11.78
N GLU A 131 9.20 5.99 12.18
CA GLU A 131 8.56 5.82 13.48
C GLU A 131 7.43 4.78 13.48
N GLU A 132 6.86 4.46 12.33
CA GLU A 132 6.02 3.28 12.20
C GLU A 132 6.88 2.05 11.93
N THR A 133 7.41 1.47 12.97
CA THR A 133 7.64 0.00 13.05
C THR A 133 6.28 -0.71 13.04
N SER A 134 5.32 -0.14 12.37
CA SER A 134 4.14 -0.82 11.90
C SER A 134 4.60 -1.64 10.72
N LEU A 135 4.89 -2.89 11.02
CA LEU A 135 5.02 -3.99 10.09
C LEU A 135 3.69 -4.18 9.31
N MET A 136 3.14 -3.10 8.77
CA MET A 136 2.07 -3.20 7.80
C MET A 136 2.71 -3.43 6.43
N HIS A 137 3.32 -4.61 6.29
CA HIS A 137 3.67 -5.14 4.99
C HIS A 137 2.44 -5.06 4.07
N VAL A 138 2.67 -4.85 2.78
CA VAL A 138 1.61 -4.81 1.76
C VAL A 138 0.65 -5.99 1.90
N ALA A 139 1.17 -7.18 2.26
CA ALA A 139 0.36 -8.37 2.51
C ALA A 139 -0.66 -8.15 3.63
N ALA A 140 -0.25 -7.71 4.82
CA ALA A 140 -1.17 -7.49 5.94
C ALA A 140 -2.23 -6.42 5.62
N GLN A 141 -1.86 -5.35 4.90
CA GLN A 141 -2.82 -4.34 4.44
C GLN A 141 -3.85 -4.92 3.48
N LEU A 142 -3.41 -5.75 2.52
CA LEU A 142 -4.30 -6.38 1.56
C LEU A 142 -5.25 -7.38 2.23
N PHE A 143 -4.78 -8.16 3.20
CA PHE A 143 -5.65 -9.07 3.95
C PHE A 143 -6.63 -8.32 4.84
N GLN A 144 -6.21 -7.23 5.49
CA GLN A 144 -7.14 -6.41 6.27
C GLN A 144 -8.19 -5.75 5.35
N HIS A 145 -7.77 -5.21 4.20
CA HIS A 145 -8.68 -4.68 3.20
C HIS A 145 -9.65 -5.74 2.69
N ASP A 146 -9.18 -6.97 2.42
CA ASP A 146 -10.03 -8.08 1.99
C ASP A 146 -11.14 -8.37 3.01
N LEU A 147 -10.83 -8.36 4.30
CA LEU A 147 -11.80 -8.60 5.36
C LEU A 147 -12.79 -7.44 5.51
N ASP A 148 -12.29 -6.21 5.60
CA ASP A 148 -13.13 -5.02 5.77
C ASP A 148 -14.04 -4.79 4.54
N ASP A 149 -13.54 -5.06 3.34
CA ASP A 149 -14.28 -4.93 2.09
C ASP A 149 -15.31 -6.04 1.92
N THR A 150 -15.06 -7.23 2.46
CA THR A 150 -16.04 -8.31 2.53
C THR A 150 -17.20 -7.95 3.45
N ASP A 151 -16.90 -7.39 4.63
CA ASP A 151 -17.90 -6.91 5.59
C ASP A 151 -18.78 -5.83 4.95
N HIS A 152 -18.16 -4.84 4.29
CA HIS A 152 -18.87 -3.81 3.54
C HIS A 152 -19.79 -4.38 2.44
N LEU A 153 -19.34 -5.35 1.67
CA LEU A 153 -20.17 -6.00 0.63
C LEU A 153 -21.35 -6.74 1.23
N ILE A 154 -21.17 -7.44 2.35
CA ILE A 154 -22.27 -8.11 3.06
C ILE A 154 -23.29 -7.09 3.56
N GLU A 155 -22.84 -5.96 4.12
CA GLU A 155 -23.71 -4.86 4.54
C GLU A 155 -24.52 -4.29 3.35
N VAL A 156 -23.88 -4.06 2.20
CA VAL A 156 -24.56 -3.58 0.99
C VAL A 156 -25.62 -4.55 0.52
N VAL A 157 -25.31 -5.86 0.45
CA VAL A 157 -26.31 -6.85 -0.03
C VAL A 157 -27.44 -7.10 0.97
N ALA A 158 -27.24 -6.84 2.25
CA ALA A 158 -28.30 -6.85 3.25
C ALA A 158 -29.32 -5.71 3.04
N GLY A 159 -28.92 -4.63 2.40
CA GLY A 159 -29.77 -3.46 2.10
C GLY A 159 -30.53 -3.53 0.76
N ILE A 160 -30.33 -4.56 -0.06
CA ILE A 160 -31.00 -4.70 -1.36
C ILE A 160 -32.11 -5.76 -1.33
N PRO A 161 -33.05 -5.75 -2.30
CA PRO A 161 -34.06 -6.80 -2.41
C PRO A 161 -33.45 -8.20 -2.57
N GLU A 162 -34.00 -9.18 -1.86
CA GLU A 162 -33.52 -10.57 -1.93
C GLU A 162 -33.54 -11.13 -3.36
N ALA A 163 -34.53 -10.72 -4.17
CA ALA A 163 -34.63 -11.10 -5.56
C ALA A 163 -33.42 -10.66 -6.38
N ASP A 164 -32.84 -9.47 -6.10
CA ASP A 164 -31.64 -8.97 -6.78
C ASP A 164 -30.37 -9.65 -6.24
N TYR A 165 -30.30 -9.87 -4.94
CA TYR A 165 -29.19 -10.58 -4.30
C TYR A 165 -29.05 -12.02 -4.84
N ARG A 166 -30.15 -12.72 -5.11
CA ARG A 166 -30.17 -14.10 -5.61
C ARG A 166 -30.26 -14.20 -7.12
N ARG A 167 -30.46 -13.09 -7.83
CA ARG A 167 -30.62 -13.09 -9.28
C ARG A 167 -29.37 -13.63 -9.98
N GLU A 168 -29.56 -14.55 -10.91
CA GLU A 168 -28.49 -14.99 -11.81
C GLU A 168 -28.18 -13.90 -12.84
N VAL A 169 -27.14 -13.12 -12.55
CA VAL A 169 -26.67 -12.03 -13.41
C VAL A 169 -25.71 -12.54 -14.48
N LEU A 170 -24.89 -13.51 -14.12
CA LEU A 170 -23.88 -14.11 -14.99
C LEU A 170 -24.02 -15.65 -15.01
N PRO A 171 -25.01 -16.19 -15.75
CA PRO A 171 -25.21 -17.63 -15.84
C PRO A 171 -23.96 -18.38 -16.31
N GLY A 172 -23.61 -19.44 -15.61
CA GLY A 172 -22.44 -20.28 -15.95
C GLY A 172 -21.07 -19.68 -15.56
N GLN A 173 -21.04 -18.46 -14.99
CA GLN A 173 -19.79 -17.89 -14.49
C GLN A 173 -19.15 -18.81 -13.44
N THR A 174 -17.89 -19.13 -13.63
CA THR A 174 -17.08 -19.94 -12.72
C THR A 174 -15.78 -19.21 -12.39
N VAL A 175 -15.46 -19.08 -11.12
CA VAL A 175 -14.19 -18.50 -10.66
C VAL A 175 -13.15 -19.61 -10.49
N LEU A 176 -13.53 -20.68 -9.78
CA LEU A 176 -12.73 -21.89 -9.59
C LEU A 176 -13.55 -23.10 -9.97
N MET A 177 -12.99 -24.01 -10.73
CA MET A 177 -13.73 -25.16 -11.28
C MET A 177 -14.35 -26.06 -10.21
N TRP A 178 -13.67 -26.23 -9.08
CA TRP A 178 -14.16 -27.05 -7.97
C TRP A 178 -15.24 -26.38 -7.12
N ASP A 179 -15.38 -25.05 -7.17
CA ASP A 179 -16.44 -24.32 -6.46
C ASP A 179 -17.77 -24.31 -7.24
N GLY A 180 -17.74 -24.74 -8.50
CA GLY A 180 -18.88 -24.72 -9.40
C GLY A 180 -19.24 -23.32 -9.90
N ALA A 181 -20.43 -23.19 -10.47
CA ALA A 181 -20.89 -21.92 -11.00
C ALA A 181 -21.23 -20.90 -9.89
N GLU A 182 -20.86 -19.64 -10.13
CA GLU A 182 -21.07 -18.48 -9.26
C GLU A 182 -21.91 -17.41 -10.00
N PRO A 183 -23.19 -17.70 -10.35
CA PRO A 183 -23.97 -16.85 -11.25
C PRO A 183 -24.60 -15.62 -10.58
N SER A 184 -24.61 -15.55 -9.25
CA SER A 184 -25.32 -14.52 -8.48
C SER A 184 -24.44 -13.93 -7.37
N PRO A 185 -24.73 -12.69 -6.90
CA PRO A 185 -24.05 -12.12 -5.75
C PRO A 185 -24.03 -13.04 -4.53
N ALA A 186 -25.15 -13.71 -4.25
CA ALA A 186 -25.28 -14.65 -3.14
C ALA A 186 -24.28 -15.81 -3.23
N LYS A 187 -24.12 -16.40 -4.42
CA LYS A 187 -23.22 -17.54 -4.61
C LYS A 187 -21.75 -17.13 -4.58
N VAL A 188 -21.43 -15.96 -5.13
CA VAL A 188 -20.07 -15.42 -5.11
C VAL A 188 -19.63 -15.11 -3.69
N LEU A 189 -20.46 -14.41 -2.88
CA LEU A 189 -20.14 -14.10 -1.50
C LEU A 189 -20.05 -15.34 -0.62
N ASP A 190 -20.95 -16.30 -0.83
CA ASP A 190 -20.90 -17.58 -0.13
C ASP A 190 -19.57 -18.31 -0.38
N ASN A 191 -19.13 -18.43 -1.62
CA ASN A 191 -17.87 -19.07 -1.96
C ASN A 191 -16.67 -18.27 -1.44
N HIS A 192 -16.78 -16.93 -1.40
CA HIS A 192 -15.74 -16.06 -0.88
C HIS A 192 -15.51 -16.25 0.63
N VAL A 193 -16.58 -16.30 1.43
CA VAL A 193 -16.50 -16.56 2.87
C VAL A 193 -16.07 -18.02 3.11
N TRP A 194 -16.68 -18.96 2.40
CA TRP A 194 -16.39 -20.38 2.49
C TRP A 194 -14.93 -20.73 2.26
N SER A 195 -14.29 -20.10 1.28
CA SER A 195 -12.86 -20.32 1.03
C SER A 195 -11.99 -20.04 2.26
N LYS A 196 -12.31 -18.99 3.02
CA LYS A 196 -11.59 -18.68 4.26
C LYS A 196 -11.89 -19.68 5.38
N GLU A 197 -13.13 -20.15 5.49
CA GLU A 197 -13.50 -21.18 6.47
C GLU A 197 -12.73 -22.48 6.24
N VAL A 198 -12.64 -22.93 5.00
CA VAL A 198 -11.90 -24.16 4.63
C VAL A 198 -10.39 -23.99 4.89
N TRP A 199 -9.79 -22.91 4.39
CA TRP A 199 -8.36 -22.71 4.60
C TRP A 199 -7.98 -22.49 6.07
N THR A 200 -8.83 -21.82 6.84
CA THR A 200 -8.58 -21.69 8.30
C THR A 200 -8.65 -23.05 8.99
N ALA A 201 -9.62 -23.88 8.64
CA ALA A 201 -9.71 -25.25 9.17
C ALA A 201 -8.44 -26.05 8.83
N SER A 202 -7.93 -25.95 7.61
CA SER A 202 -6.69 -26.59 7.20
C SER A 202 -5.47 -26.08 8.01
N PHE A 203 -5.36 -24.77 8.22
CA PHE A 203 -4.29 -24.20 9.07
C PHE A 203 -4.39 -24.64 10.53
N ASP A 204 -5.59 -24.83 11.05
CA ASP A 204 -5.85 -25.25 12.43
C ASP A 204 -5.78 -26.78 12.63
N GLY A 205 -5.65 -27.54 11.54
CA GLY A 205 -5.71 -29.01 11.58
C GLY A 205 -7.08 -29.52 12.03
N ALA A 206 -8.15 -28.76 11.75
CA ALA A 206 -9.53 -29.10 12.09
C ALA A 206 -10.20 -29.92 10.98
N ASP A 207 -11.34 -30.54 11.31
CA ASP A 207 -12.16 -31.26 10.35
C ASP A 207 -12.72 -30.30 9.28
N PHE A 208 -13.15 -30.88 8.14
CA PHE A 208 -13.79 -30.12 7.07
C PHE A 208 -15.02 -29.40 7.60
N PRO A 209 -15.12 -28.07 7.47
CA PRO A 209 -16.19 -27.32 8.09
C PRO A 209 -17.52 -27.62 7.43
N THR A 210 -18.61 -27.51 8.20
CA THR A 210 -19.98 -27.59 7.64
C THR A 210 -20.34 -26.24 7.02
N ARG A 211 -20.72 -26.23 5.74
CA ARG A 211 -21.11 -25.01 5.05
C ARG A 211 -22.40 -24.44 5.62
N GLY A 212 -22.35 -23.18 6.04
CA GLY A 212 -23.50 -22.46 6.56
C GLY A 212 -24.45 -21.93 5.47
N ALA A 213 -25.53 -21.27 5.88
CA ALA A 213 -26.43 -20.59 4.97
C ALA A 213 -25.77 -19.36 4.32
N ASN A 214 -26.36 -18.90 3.22
CA ASN A 214 -25.81 -17.81 2.39
C ASN A 214 -26.71 -16.58 2.28
N ASP A 215 -27.68 -16.45 3.19
CA ASP A 215 -28.37 -15.18 3.38
C ASP A 215 -27.42 -14.16 4.03
N PRO A 216 -27.65 -12.84 3.88
CA PRO A 216 -26.73 -11.82 4.35
C PRO A 216 -26.43 -11.90 5.85
N GLU A 217 -27.43 -12.20 6.70
CA GLU A 217 -27.26 -12.32 8.15
C GLU A 217 -26.34 -13.52 8.50
N SER A 218 -26.55 -14.66 7.87
CA SER A 218 -25.71 -15.85 8.04
C SER A 218 -24.29 -15.60 7.54
N LEU A 219 -24.11 -14.91 6.40
CA LEU A 219 -22.79 -14.56 5.89
C LEU A 219 -22.05 -13.59 6.80
N GLU A 220 -22.75 -12.61 7.38
CA GLU A 220 -22.16 -11.69 8.36
C GLU A 220 -21.67 -12.45 9.60
N ALA A 221 -22.50 -13.34 10.14
CA ALA A 221 -22.12 -14.15 11.29
C ALA A 221 -20.90 -15.05 10.99
N ARG A 222 -20.89 -15.72 9.85
CA ARG A 222 -19.77 -16.56 9.38
C ARG A 222 -18.50 -15.74 9.17
N HIS A 223 -18.59 -14.61 8.48
CA HIS A 223 -17.45 -13.73 8.24
C HIS A 223 -16.89 -13.16 9.57
N ARG A 224 -17.74 -12.69 10.44
CA ARG A 224 -17.34 -12.18 11.77
C ARG A 224 -16.66 -13.25 12.63
N ALA A 225 -17.07 -14.49 12.52
CA ALA A 225 -16.46 -15.59 13.26
C ALA A 225 -15.06 -15.94 12.73
N ILE A 226 -14.86 -15.92 11.40
CA ILE A 226 -13.62 -16.39 10.78
C ILE A 226 -12.57 -15.29 10.61
N ALA A 227 -12.96 -14.04 10.41
CA ALA A 227 -12.06 -12.94 10.07
C ALA A 227 -10.93 -12.72 11.09
N PRO A 228 -11.18 -12.71 12.42
CA PRO A 228 -10.10 -12.54 13.39
C PRO A 228 -9.06 -13.67 13.32
N ARG A 229 -9.53 -14.92 13.19
CA ARG A 229 -8.62 -16.09 13.13
C ARG A 229 -7.81 -16.09 11.84
N TRP A 230 -8.44 -15.78 10.70
CA TRP A 230 -7.74 -15.65 9.43
C TRP A 230 -6.64 -14.58 9.48
N LEU A 231 -6.94 -13.42 10.05
CA LEU A 231 -5.95 -12.35 10.21
C LEU A 231 -4.81 -12.74 11.17
N GLU A 232 -5.11 -13.52 12.20
CA GLU A 232 -4.09 -14.06 13.12
C GLU A 232 -3.14 -15.03 12.40
N VAL A 233 -3.64 -15.91 11.54
CA VAL A 233 -2.82 -16.80 10.69
C VAL A 233 -1.86 -15.97 9.85
N VAL A 234 -2.36 -14.95 9.13
CA VAL A 234 -1.52 -14.09 8.28
C VAL A 234 -0.44 -13.39 9.09
N ARG A 235 -0.79 -12.81 10.25
CA ARG A 235 0.16 -12.14 11.14
C ARG A 235 1.21 -13.08 11.73
N ASP A 236 0.83 -14.33 12.00
CA ASP A 236 1.76 -15.34 12.49
C ASP A 236 2.78 -15.73 11.41
N VAL A 237 2.31 -15.97 10.19
CA VAL A 237 3.17 -16.26 9.03
C VAL A 237 4.14 -15.11 8.79
N GLU A 238 3.68 -13.87 8.84
CA GLU A 238 4.50 -12.68 8.67
C GLU A 238 5.55 -12.55 9.78
N ARG A 239 5.14 -12.63 11.05
CA ARG A 239 6.03 -12.50 12.21
C ARG A 239 7.14 -13.55 12.19
N ARG A 240 6.85 -14.79 11.77
CA ARG A 240 7.81 -15.89 11.67
C ARG A 240 8.56 -15.95 10.35
N ASN A 241 8.21 -15.07 9.39
CA ASN A 241 8.67 -15.15 8.01
C ASN A 241 8.48 -16.54 7.38
N ALA A 242 7.33 -17.16 7.67
CA ALA A 242 7.00 -18.53 7.32
C ALA A 242 6.34 -18.68 5.93
N TRP A 243 6.61 -17.75 5.01
CA TRP A 243 6.04 -17.74 3.66
C TRP A 243 6.43 -18.99 2.84
N ASP A 244 7.63 -19.51 3.07
CA ASP A 244 8.18 -20.68 2.38
C ASP A 244 7.89 -22.00 3.12
N ASP A 245 7.30 -21.94 4.30
CA ASP A 245 6.87 -23.12 5.05
C ASP A 245 5.77 -23.86 4.27
N ARG A 246 5.60 -25.13 4.57
CA ARG A 246 4.63 -25.98 3.91
C ARG A 246 3.46 -26.31 4.83
N LEU A 247 2.24 -26.10 4.29
CA LEU A 247 1.01 -26.60 4.86
C LEU A 247 0.71 -27.97 4.24
N ILE A 248 0.44 -28.96 5.07
CA ILE A 248 -0.12 -30.24 4.62
C ILE A 248 -1.64 -30.12 4.75
N ASP A 249 -2.32 -30.01 3.63
CA ASP A 249 -3.77 -29.94 3.61
C ASP A 249 -4.36 -31.34 3.64
N ALA A 250 -4.76 -31.75 4.83
CA ALA A 250 -5.39 -33.05 5.07
C ALA A 250 -6.88 -33.08 4.64
N LEU A 251 -7.45 -31.94 4.24
CA LEU A 251 -8.81 -31.86 3.72
C LEU A 251 -8.88 -32.25 2.23
N CYS A 252 -7.73 -32.31 1.55
CA CYS A 252 -7.63 -32.89 0.19
C CYS A 252 -7.61 -34.42 0.23
N ASP A 253 -8.15 -35.07 -0.78
CA ASP A 253 -8.08 -36.53 -0.97
C ASP A 253 -7.45 -36.85 -2.33
N PRO A 254 -6.20 -37.36 -2.39
CA PRO A 254 -5.27 -37.57 -1.29
C PRO A 254 -4.77 -36.23 -0.67
N PRO A 255 -4.22 -36.25 0.58
CA PRO A 255 -3.63 -35.07 1.20
C PRO A 255 -2.54 -34.43 0.33
N GLU A 256 -2.58 -33.12 0.19
CA GLU A 256 -1.64 -32.36 -0.60
C GLU A 256 -0.78 -31.43 0.26
N SER A 257 0.37 -31.03 -0.27
CA SER A 257 1.29 -30.13 0.43
C SER A 257 1.48 -28.85 -0.34
N PHE A 258 1.10 -27.72 0.26
CA PHE A 258 1.19 -26.40 -0.33
C PHE A 258 2.20 -25.51 0.41
N GLN A 259 2.88 -24.64 -0.33
CA GLN A 259 3.64 -23.55 0.27
C GLN A 259 2.67 -22.52 0.86
N ILE A 260 2.88 -22.10 2.10
CA ILE A 260 1.95 -21.20 2.82
C ILE A 260 1.75 -19.89 2.08
N GLY A 261 2.83 -19.28 1.59
CA GLY A 261 2.75 -18.06 0.77
C GLY A 261 1.88 -18.23 -0.48
N SER A 262 1.92 -19.40 -1.12
CA SER A 262 1.08 -19.71 -2.29
C SER A 262 -0.40 -19.84 -1.91
N VAL A 263 -0.73 -20.44 -0.78
CA VAL A 263 -2.10 -20.53 -0.25
C VAL A 263 -2.65 -19.13 0.04
N LEU A 264 -1.87 -18.30 0.73
CA LEU A 264 -2.28 -16.94 1.06
C LEU A 264 -2.46 -16.08 -0.19
N ALA A 265 -1.55 -16.18 -1.17
CA ALA A 265 -1.67 -15.50 -2.45
C ALA A 265 -2.90 -15.97 -3.24
N HIS A 266 -3.21 -17.28 -3.22
CA HIS A 266 -4.41 -17.84 -3.83
C HIS A 266 -5.69 -17.24 -3.22
N VAL A 267 -5.84 -17.30 -1.90
CA VAL A 267 -7.04 -16.78 -1.22
C VAL A 267 -7.22 -15.29 -1.47
N LEU A 268 -6.14 -14.51 -1.42
CA LEU A 268 -6.19 -13.06 -1.65
C LEU A 268 -6.57 -12.73 -3.11
N SER A 269 -5.95 -13.40 -4.08
CA SER A 269 -6.19 -13.15 -5.51
C SER A 269 -7.62 -13.50 -5.92
N PHE A 270 -8.09 -14.69 -5.56
CA PHE A 270 -9.46 -15.11 -5.87
C PHE A 270 -10.50 -14.39 -5.02
N GLY A 271 -10.14 -14.00 -3.79
CA GLY A 271 -10.95 -13.12 -2.95
C GLY A 271 -11.18 -11.75 -3.60
N ALA A 272 -10.13 -11.10 -4.08
CA ALA A 272 -10.22 -9.82 -4.79
C ALA A 272 -11.08 -9.95 -6.07
N HIS A 273 -10.89 -11.02 -6.84
CA HIS A 273 -11.70 -11.28 -8.03
C HIS A 273 -13.19 -11.43 -7.69
N ARG A 274 -13.54 -12.23 -6.66
CA ARG A 274 -14.92 -12.41 -6.21
C ARG A 274 -15.56 -11.11 -5.73
N ARG A 275 -14.84 -10.30 -4.95
CA ARG A 275 -15.38 -9.01 -4.50
C ARG A 275 -15.69 -8.07 -5.68
N GLN A 276 -14.84 -8.03 -6.70
CA GLN A 276 -15.10 -7.24 -7.90
C GLN A 276 -16.23 -7.85 -8.75
N LEU A 277 -16.37 -9.17 -8.78
CA LEU A 277 -17.49 -9.84 -9.46
C LEU A 277 -18.83 -9.50 -8.82
N VAL A 278 -18.92 -9.47 -7.48
CA VAL A 278 -20.12 -8.99 -6.77
C VAL A 278 -20.45 -7.55 -7.18
N ARG A 279 -19.47 -6.64 -7.21
CA ARG A 279 -19.66 -5.25 -7.65
C ARG A 279 -20.18 -5.15 -9.08
N LEU A 280 -19.61 -5.96 -9.97
CA LEU A 280 -20.07 -6.04 -11.36
C LEU A 280 -21.54 -6.44 -11.43
N MET A 281 -21.95 -7.50 -10.71
CA MET A 281 -23.30 -7.99 -10.67
C MET A 281 -24.28 -6.97 -10.08
N LEU A 282 -23.88 -6.28 -9.00
CA LEU A 282 -24.71 -5.23 -8.37
C LEU A 282 -24.90 -4.04 -9.30
N ARG A 283 -23.86 -3.59 -9.99
CA ARG A 283 -23.96 -2.50 -10.99
C ARG A 283 -24.84 -2.91 -12.18
N ALA A 284 -24.73 -4.15 -12.66
CA ALA A 284 -25.59 -4.69 -13.72
C ALA A 284 -27.06 -4.80 -13.28
N SER A 285 -27.32 -4.78 -11.97
CA SER A 285 -28.62 -4.71 -11.35
C SER A 285 -29.02 -3.29 -10.92
N GLU A 286 -28.31 -2.26 -11.44
CA GLU A 286 -28.55 -0.83 -11.21
C GLU A 286 -28.34 -0.37 -9.75
N HIS A 287 -27.71 -1.19 -8.91
CA HIS A 287 -27.32 -0.78 -7.55
C HIS A 287 -26.04 0.05 -7.59
N LYS A 288 -26.03 1.14 -6.79
CA LYS A 288 -24.86 1.98 -6.61
C LYS A 288 -23.92 1.33 -5.60
N ILE A 289 -22.67 1.17 -5.99
CA ILE A 289 -21.61 0.64 -5.12
C ILE A 289 -20.26 1.27 -5.48
N ASP A 290 -19.40 1.40 -4.49
CA ASP A 290 -18.04 1.89 -4.65
C ASP A 290 -17.15 0.95 -5.49
N ASP A 291 -15.89 1.35 -5.72
CA ASP A 291 -14.95 0.56 -6.51
C ASP A 291 -14.17 -0.47 -5.70
N GLY A 292 -14.26 -0.43 -4.36
CA GLY A 292 -13.47 -1.29 -3.48
C GLY A 292 -11.97 -1.04 -3.57
N ASP A 293 -11.57 0.21 -3.84
CA ASP A 293 -10.17 0.57 -4.01
C ASP A 293 -9.43 0.62 -2.66
N PRO A 294 -8.31 -0.13 -2.51
CA PRO A 294 -7.52 -0.14 -1.28
C PRO A 294 -7.00 1.23 -0.85
N ILE A 295 -6.71 2.14 -1.79
CA ILE A 295 -6.24 3.50 -1.47
C ILE A 295 -7.36 4.31 -0.82
N THR A 296 -8.57 4.23 -1.37
CA THR A 296 -9.75 4.90 -0.83
C THR A 296 -10.11 4.34 0.54
N TRP A 297 -10.02 3.02 0.73
CA TRP A 297 -10.23 2.36 2.01
C TRP A 297 -9.22 2.84 3.05
N LEU A 298 -7.92 2.89 2.72
CA LEU A 298 -6.87 3.33 3.64
C LEU A 298 -7.07 4.79 4.08
N ARG A 299 -7.49 5.68 3.17
CA ARG A 299 -7.82 7.07 3.51
C ARG A 299 -8.93 7.14 4.55
N LYS A 300 -10.05 6.46 4.33
CA LYS A 300 -11.19 6.43 5.26
C LYS A 300 -10.81 5.87 6.64
N ARG A 301 -9.90 4.91 6.69
CA ARG A 301 -9.42 4.31 7.94
C ARG A 301 -8.55 5.26 8.75
N ASN A 302 -7.74 6.08 8.09
CA ASN A 302 -6.87 7.06 8.75
C ASN A 302 -7.61 8.34 9.21
N GLU A 303 -8.85 8.54 8.77
CA GLU A 303 -9.72 9.67 9.17
C GLU A 303 -10.54 9.35 10.44
N LYS A 304 -10.59 8.10 10.86
CA LYS A 304 -11.26 7.63 12.10
C LYS A 304 -10.27 7.58 13.27
#